data_8b41f384cfeda1866275f5a984250b4e
#
_entry.id   8b41f384cfeda1866275f5a984250b4e
#
_cell.length_a   1.000
_cell.length_b   1.000
_cell.length_c   1.000
_cell.angle_alpha   90.00
_cell.angle_beta   90.00
_cell.angle_gamma   90.00
#
_symmetry.space_group_name_H-M   'P 1'
#
loop_
_entity.id
_entity.type
_entity.pdbx_description
1 polymer ?
#
loop_
_entity_poly.entity_id
_entity_poly.type
_entity_poly.pdbx_seq_one_letter_code
_entity_poly.pdbx_strand_id
1 'polypeptide(L)'
;AGAAEMWVKYLGGKAQEELKGTAVNGDPGVAEAVRQDKFGIGYNNVGFAYDPATGKPIEGLAIVPLDTNGDGTISADENFYGTRDEFTAAVAAGKYPFPPARVLYLVTKGEPNATIADFYRWVLTDGQQYVQPAGYVALTQDRIDEALAALPGSK
;
A
#
# COMPACT_ATOMS: atom_id res chain seq x y z
N ALA A 1 13.85 0.14 -2.29
CA ALA A 1 12.61 -0.20 -1.59
C ALA A 1 11.44 -0.19 -2.59
N GLY A 2 10.47 -1.13 -2.47
CA GLY A 2 9.41 -1.28 -3.45
C GLY A 2 8.50 -0.05 -3.65
N ALA A 3 8.42 0.86 -2.68
CA ALA A 3 7.66 2.10 -2.83
C ALA A 3 8.27 3.03 -3.89
N ALA A 4 9.59 3.24 -3.87
CA ALA A 4 10.28 4.07 -4.85
C ALA A 4 10.08 3.55 -6.28
N GLU A 5 10.19 2.23 -6.46
CA GLU A 5 9.96 1.59 -7.76
C GLU A 5 8.54 1.81 -8.27
N MET A 6 7.54 1.71 -7.40
CA MET A 6 6.15 1.94 -7.81
C MET A 6 5.88 3.40 -8.15
N TRP A 7 6.43 4.33 -7.39
CA TRP A 7 6.28 5.75 -7.68
C TRP A 7 6.98 6.19 -8.97
N VAL A 8 8.19 5.69 -9.24
CA VAL A 8 8.85 6.01 -10.51
C VAL A 8 8.06 5.48 -11.70
N LYS A 9 7.48 4.29 -11.60
CA LYS A 9 6.60 3.73 -12.64
C LYS A 9 5.35 4.58 -12.85
N TYR A 10 4.72 5.04 -11.77
CA TYR A 10 3.56 5.93 -11.84
C TYR A 10 3.88 7.26 -12.52
N LEU A 11 5.07 7.80 -12.27
CA LEU A 11 5.55 9.04 -12.87
C LEU A 11 6.15 8.86 -14.28
N GLY A 12 6.07 7.67 -14.86
CA GLY A 12 6.53 7.37 -16.22
C GLY A 12 8.03 7.10 -16.35
N GLY A 13 8.76 6.97 -15.24
CA GLY A 13 10.17 6.62 -15.22
C GLY A 13 10.41 5.10 -15.27
N LYS A 14 11.68 4.71 -15.33
CA LYS A 14 12.11 3.31 -15.49
C LYS A 14 12.84 2.76 -14.27
N ALA A 15 13.55 3.59 -13.53
CA ALA A 15 14.37 3.18 -12.40
C ALA A 15 14.21 4.15 -11.22
N GLN A 16 14.25 3.63 -9.99
CA GLN A 16 14.06 4.43 -8.78
C GLN A 16 15.07 5.58 -8.63
N GLU A 17 16.23 5.46 -9.26
CA GLU A 17 17.30 6.48 -9.29
C GLU A 17 16.89 7.73 -10.08
N GLU A 18 15.83 7.64 -10.88
CA GLU A 18 15.27 8.79 -11.59
C GLU A 18 14.42 9.69 -10.67
N LEU A 19 14.00 9.19 -9.49
CA LEU A 19 13.37 10.00 -8.45
C LEU A 19 14.44 10.93 -7.85
N LYS A 20 14.33 12.21 -8.18
CA LYS A 20 15.20 13.24 -7.62
C LYS A 20 14.70 13.62 -6.23
N GLY A 21 15.62 13.81 -5.30
CA GLY A 21 15.29 14.20 -3.94
C GLY A 21 16.32 13.72 -2.92
N THR A 22 16.00 13.90 -1.64
CA THR A 22 16.85 13.46 -0.53
C THR A 22 16.45 12.05 -0.11
N ALA A 23 17.39 11.13 -0.13
CA ALA A 23 17.19 9.79 0.39
C ALA A 23 17.19 9.81 1.93
N VAL A 24 16.19 9.20 2.54
CA VAL A 24 16.06 9.04 4.00
C VAL A 24 15.87 7.57 4.36
N ASN A 25 16.09 7.23 5.62
CA ASN A 25 16.06 5.83 6.05
C ASN A 25 14.65 5.37 6.42
N GLY A 26 14.03 4.62 5.53
CA GLY A 26 12.75 3.96 5.75
C GLY A 26 11.54 4.91 5.83
N ASP A 27 10.37 4.31 5.95
CA ASP A 27 9.10 5.05 6.00
C ASP A 27 8.99 6.02 7.17
N PRO A 28 9.43 5.70 8.41
CA PRO A 28 9.47 6.67 9.51
C PRO A 28 10.35 7.88 9.21
N GLY A 29 11.48 7.66 8.55
CA GLY A 29 12.39 8.74 8.14
C GLY A 29 11.78 9.69 7.11
N VAL A 30 11.00 9.16 6.16
CA VAL A 30 10.25 9.99 5.20
C VAL A 30 9.22 10.85 5.92
N ALA A 31 8.41 10.26 6.79
CA ALA A 31 7.37 10.98 7.55
C ALA A 31 7.99 12.12 8.38
N GLU A 32 9.10 11.86 9.07
CA GLU A 32 9.77 12.86 9.88
C GLU A 32 10.41 13.97 9.04
N ALA A 33 11.06 13.64 7.93
CA ALA A 33 11.67 14.63 7.04
C ALA A 33 10.62 15.59 6.44
N VAL A 34 9.46 15.06 6.02
CA VAL A 34 8.36 15.90 5.51
C VAL A 34 7.78 16.77 6.62
N ARG A 35 7.65 16.25 7.86
CA ARG A 35 7.13 17.03 9.00
C ARG A 35 8.03 18.22 9.34
N GLN A 36 9.34 18.08 9.19
CA GLN A 36 10.33 19.13 9.49
C GLN A 36 10.48 20.17 8.39
N ASP A 37 10.06 19.86 7.16
CA ASP A 37 10.14 20.77 6.03
C ASP A 37 8.74 21.15 5.54
N LYS A 38 8.32 22.39 5.79
CA LYS A 38 7.00 22.90 5.38
C LYS A 38 6.77 22.89 3.86
N PHE A 39 7.80 22.75 3.06
CA PHE A 39 7.76 22.60 1.61
C PHE A 39 8.08 21.18 1.16
N GLY A 40 8.34 20.30 2.13
CA GLY A 40 8.69 18.91 1.88
C GLY A 40 7.50 18.13 1.31
N ILE A 41 7.77 17.31 0.30
CA ILE A 41 6.86 16.29 -0.19
C ILE A 41 7.59 14.95 -0.18
N GLY A 42 6.89 13.90 0.21
CA GLY A 42 7.43 12.55 0.22
C GLY A 42 6.37 11.52 -0.17
N TYR A 43 6.82 10.31 -0.44
CA TYR A 43 5.94 9.16 -0.62
C TYR A 43 6.19 8.14 0.49
N ASN A 44 5.13 7.53 0.96
CA ASN A 44 5.22 6.62 2.10
C ASN A 44 4.22 5.47 1.98
N ASN A 45 4.42 4.39 2.74
CA ASN A 45 3.39 3.39 2.92
C ASN A 45 2.26 3.93 3.80
N VAL A 46 1.04 3.48 3.54
CA VAL A 46 -0.17 3.95 4.22
C VAL A 46 -0.09 3.84 5.75
N GLY A 47 0.54 2.79 6.27
CA GLY A 47 0.74 2.61 7.72
C GLY A 47 1.62 3.67 8.40
N PHE A 48 2.36 4.48 7.62
CA PHE A 48 3.19 5.59 8.11
C PHE A 48 2.67 6.97 7.69
N ALA A 49 1.52 7.00 7.05
CA ALA A 49 0.82 8.23 6.68
C ALA A 49 -0.35 8.52 7.61
N TYR A 50 -0.94 7.48 8.21
CA TYR A 50 -2.08 7.58 9.11
C TYR A 50 -1.76 7.04 10.50
N ASP A 51 -2.25 7.72 11.52
CA ASP A 51 -2.17 7.27 12.91
C ASP A 51 -3.02 6.01 13.12
N PRO A 52 -2.46 4.92 13.65
CA PRO A 52 -3.17 3.64 13.76
C PRO A 52 -4.31 3.67 14.78
N ALA A 53 -4.29 4.56 15.76
CA ALA A 53 -5.32 4.64 16.79
C ALA A 53 -6.53 5.47 16.34
N THR A 54 -6.30 6.51 15.55
CA THR A 54 -7.36 7.43 15.11
C THR A 54 -7.80 7.24 13.67
N GLY A 55 -6.98 6.57 12.84
CA GLY A 55 -7.18 6.44 11.41
C GLY A 55 -7.01 7.74 10.62
N LYS A 56 -6.64 8.84 11.27
CA LYS A 56 -6.43 10.14 10.64
C LYS A 56 -4.98 10.30 10.17
N PRO A 57 -4.69 11.23 9.23
CA PRO A 57 -3.32 11.58 8.89
C PRO A 57 -2.51 11.88 10.14
N ILE A 58 -1.25 11.44 10.18
CA ILE A 58 -0.35 11.70 11.31
C ILE A 58 -0.21 13.20 11.51
N GLU A 59 -0.21 13.64 12.77
CA GLU A 59 -0.09 15.04 13.12
C GLU A 59 1.14 15.69 12.48
N GLY A 60 0.94 16.85 11.87
CA GLY A 60 1.96 17.60 11.14
C GLY A 60 2.18 17.11 9.69
N LEU A 61 1.40 16.14 9.21
CA LEU A 61 1.39 15.68 7.84
C LEU A 61 0.04 15.93 7.17
N ALA A 62 0.06 16.23 5.88
CA ALA A 62 -1.11 16.25 5.00
C ALA A 62 -0.92 15.22 3.89
N ILE A 63 -1.98 14.49 3.57
CA ILE A 63 -1.96 13.57 2.44
C ILE A 63 -2.37 14.36 1.20
N VAL A 64 -1.53 14.34 0.16
CA VAL A 64 -1.80 15.04 -1.09
C VAL A 64 -2.66 14.14 -1.97
N PRO A 65 -3.90 14.55 -2.31
CA PRO A 65 -4.73 13.82 -3.26
C PRO A 65 -4.08 13.76 -4.65
N LEU A 66 -4.39 12.70 -5.39
CA LEU A 66 -3.97 12.55 -6.79
C LEU A 66 -5.11 12.93 -7.71
N ASP A 67 -4.83 13.85 -8.63
CA ASP A 67 -5.66 14.12 -9.80
C ASP A 67 -5.46 12.96 -10.79
N THR A 68 -6.37 12.01 -10.78
CA THR A 68 -6.25 10.77 -11.56
C THR A 68 -6.79 10.91 -12.98
N ASN A 69 -7.64 11.90 -13.22
CA ASN A 69 -8.22 12.18 -14.53
C ASN A 69 -7.43 13.28 -15.30
N GLY A 70 -6.54 14.01 -14.62
CA GLY A 70 -5.66 15.02 -15.21
C GLY A 70 -6.37 16.33 -15.59
N ASP A 71 -7.50 16.65 -14.94
CA ASP A 71 -8.25 17.87 -15.24
C ASP A 71 -7.78 19.11 -14.45
N GLY A 72 -6.81 18.93 -13.56
CA GLY A 72 -6.22 20.00 -12.74
C GLY A 72 -7.02 20.33 -11.48
N THR A 73 -8.04 19.55 -11.15
CA THR A 73 -8.86 19.71 -9.95
C THR A 73 -9.02 18.38 -9.20
N ILE A 74 -9.16 18.44 -7.89
CA ILE A 74 -9.46 17.23 -7.09
C ILE A 74 -10.98 17.17 -6.93
N SER A 75 -11.60 16.27 -7.65
CA SER A 75 -13.04 16.00 -7.55
C SER A 75 -13.41 15.26 -6.24
N ALA A 76 -14.69 15.21 -5.90
CA ALA A 76 -15.17 14.47 -4.74
C ALA A 76 -14.85 12.97 -4.83
N ASP A 77 -14.82 12.40 -6.05
CA ASP A 77 -14.48 11.01 -6.30
C ASP A 77 -12.99 10.70 -6.14
N GLU A 78 -12.14 11.71 -6.18
CA GLU A 78 -10.68 11.61 -5.99
C GLU A 78 -10.26 11.98 -4.57
N ASN A 79 -11.13 12.58 -3.76
CA ASN A 79 -10.82 13.05 -2.42
C ASN A 79 -11.25 12.03 -1.34
N PHE A 80 -10.54 10.91 -1.25
CA PHE A 80 -10.75 9.83 -0.29
C PHE A 80 -9.59 9.66 0.71
N TYR A 81 -8.89 10.75 1.03
CA TYR A 81 -7.66 10.74 1.86
C TYR A 81 -7.89 11.20 3.29
N GLY A 82 -9.13 11.43 3.69
CA GLY A 82 -9.49 11.94 5.02
C GLY A 82 -9.17 10.98 6.16
N THR A 83 -9.36 9.68 5.91
CA THR A 83 -9.04 8.62 6.86
C THR A 83 -8.38 7.43 6.16
N ARG A 84 -7.65 6.61 6.94
CA ARG A 84 -7.05 5.37 6.45
C ARG A 84 -8.10 4.42 5.86
N ASP A 85 -9.27 4.33 6.50
CA ASP A 85 -10.33 3.41 6.07
C ASP A 85 -10.96 3.87 4.75
N GLU A 86 -11.19 5.18 4.56
CA GLU A 86 -11.61 5.75 3.28
C GLU A 86 -10.59 5.46 2.18
N PHE A 87 -9.30 5.68 2.47
CA PHE A 87 -8.23 5.42 1.53
C PHE A 87 -8.15 3.95 1.13
N THR A 88 -8.13 3.03 2.11
CA THR A 88 -8.05 1.59 1.82
C THR A 88 -9.28 1.06 1.10
N ALA A 89 -10.48 1.59 1.41
CA ALA A 89 -11.70 1.28 0.68
C ALA A 89 -11.65 1.77 -0.78
N ALA A 90 -11.10 2.96 -1.02
CA ALA A 90 -10.91 3.49 -2.38
C ALA A 90 -9.90 2.65 -3.18
N VAL A 91 -8.81 2.19 -2.54
CA VAL A 91 -7.85 1.27 -3.17
C VAL A 91 -8.52 -0.06 -3.53
N ALA A 92 -9.32 -0.64 -2.61
CA ALA A 92 -10.08 -1.87 -2.85
C ALA A 92 -11.08 -1.73 -4.01
N ALA A 93 -11.69 -0.55 -4.14
CA ALA A 93 -12.64 -0.21 -5.22
C ALA A 93 -11.94 0.17 -6.55
N GLY A 94 -10.61 0.13 -6.62
CA GLY A 94 -9.86 0.47 -7.84
C GLY A 94 -9.83 1.98 -8.18
N LYS A 95 -10.19 2.85 -7.24
CA LYS A 95 -10.16 4.31 -7.42
C LYS A 95 -8.75 4.89 -7.32
N TYR A 96 -7.86 4.22 -6.59
CA TYR A 96 -6.46 4.62 -6.47
C TYR A 96 -5.61 3.96 -7.56
N PRO A 97 -4.65 4.67 -8.19
CA PRO A 97 -3.89 4.13 -9.32
C PRO A 97 -3.04 2.90 -8.97
N PHE A 98 -2.88 2.04 -9.97
CA PHE A 98 -2.06 0.84 -9.89
C PHE A 98 -1.06 0.80 -11.07
N PRO A 99 0.24 1.14 -10.88
CA PRO A 99 0.87 1.61 -9.65
C PRO A 99 0.36 3.02 -9.21
N PRO A 100 0.66 3.52 -7.99
CA PRO A 100 1.60 3.02 -6.99
C PRO A 100 1.03 1.97 -6.04
N ALA A 101 -0.28 1.70 -6.02
CA ALA A 101 -0.79 0.52 -5.34
C ALA A 101 -0.16 -0.76 -5.94
N ARG A 102 -0.02 -1.81 -5.12
CA ARG A 102 0.56 -3.07 -5.57
C ARG A 102 0.09 -4.24 -4.72
N VAL A 103 0.13 -5.42 -5.30
CA VAL A 103 -0.07 -6.68 -4.58
C VAL A 103 1.20 -7.01 -3.79
N LEU A 104 1.02 -7.55 -2.59
CA LEU A 104 2.09 -8.14 -1.79
C LEU A 104 2.08 -9.66 -2.00
N TYR A 105 3.26 -10.25 -2.14
CA TYR A 105 3.44 -11.67 -2.36
C TYR A 105 4.20 -12.31 -1.22
N LEU A 106 3.77 -13.49 -0.80
CA LEU A 106 4.56 -14.41 0.00
C LEU A 106 5.38 -15.28 -0.97
N VAL A 107 6.67 -15.41 -0.72
CA VAL A 107 7.59 -16.07 -1.66
C VAL A 107 8.38 -17.17 -0.94
N THR A 108 8.45 -18.37 -1.55
CA THR A 108 9.32 -19.47 -1.11
C THR A 108 10.31 -19.83 -2.22
N LYS A 109 11.43 -20.40 -1.82
CA LYS A 109 12.35 -21.05 -2.76
C LYS A 109 11.84 -22.47 -3.07
N GLY A 110 11.19 -22.63 -4.22
CA GLY A 110 10.54 -23.89 -4.58
C GLY A 110 9.21 -24.10 -3.87
N GLU A 111 8.75 -25.34 -3.84
CA GLU A 111 7.48 -25.70 -3.21
C GLU A 111 7.55 -25.53 -1.67
N PRO A 112 6.55 -24.88 -1.04
CA PRO A 112 6.53 -24.75 0.40
C PRO A 112 6.37 -26.12 1.09
N ASN A 113 7.10 -26.35 2.18
CA ASN A 113 6.85 -27.52 3.02
C ASN A 113 5.51 -27.38 3.75
N ALA A 114 5.05 -28.46 4.39
CA ALA A 114 3.73 -28.51 5.06
C ALA A 114 3.52 -27.37 6.05
N THR A 115 4.50 -27.06 6.90
CA THR A 115 4.40 -26.00 7.90
C THR A 115 4.23 -24.62 7.26
N ILE A 116 4.98 -24.33 6.18
CA ILE A 116 4.88 -23.07 5.44
C ILE A 116 3.54 -23.01 4.69
N ALA A 117 3.11 -24.13 4.10
CA ALA A 117 1.82 -24.19 3.41
C ALA A 117 0.65 -23.96 4.39
N ASP A 118 0.70 -24.51 5.60
CA ASP A 118 -0.30 -24.28 6.65
C ASP A 118 -0.33 -22.83 7.11
N PHE A 119 0.85 -22.21 7.27
CA PHE A 119 0.93 -20.76 7.55
C PHE A 119 0.33 -19.93 6.43
N TYR A 120 0.59 -20.25 5.17
CA TYR A 120 0.00 -19.54 4.03
C TYR A 120 -1.52 -19.72 3.95
N ARG A 121 -2.04 -20.93 4.25
CA ARG A 121 -3.49 -21.14 4.37
C ARG A 121 -4.09 -20.25 5.45
N TRP A 122 -3.47 -20.21 6.62
CA TRP A 122 -3.93 -19.32 7.68
C TRP A 122 -3.91 -17.84 7.25
N VAL A 123 -2.85 -17.36 6.60
CA VAL A 123 -2.78 -15.98 6.09
C VAL A 123 -3.90 -15.70 5.10
N LEU A 124 -4.22 -16.65 4.23
CA LEU A 124 -5.25 -16.51 3.20
C LEU A 124 -6.69 -16.67 3.73
N THR A 125 -6.87 -17.21 4.94
CA THR A 125 -8.17 -17.45 5.57
C THR A 125 -8.33 -16.58 6.83
N ASP A 126 -8.09 -17.15 8.00
CA ASP A 126 -8.27 -16.48 9.30
C ASP A 126 -7.40 -15.21 9.44
N GLY A 127 -6.24 -15.19 8.80
CA GLY A 127 -5.32 -14.06 8.80
C GLY A 127 -5.88 -12.82 8.11
N GLN A 128 -6.83 -12.97 7.18
CA GLN A 128 -7.41 -11.83 6.45
C GLN A 128 -8.12 -10.83 7.37
N GLN A 129 -8.64 -11.25 8.53
CA GLN A 129 -9.24 -10.35 9.51
C GLN A 129 -8.28 -9.30 10.07
N TYR A 130 -6.97 -9.55 10.03
CA TYR A 130 -5.95 -8.64 10.54
C TYR A 130 -5.40 -7.67 9.48
N VAL A 131 -5.72 -7.88 8.21
CA VAL A 131 -5.17 -7.12 7.09
C VAL A 131 -5.61 -5.66 7.13
N GLN A 132 -6.91 -5.42 7.23
CA GLN A 132 -7.46 -4.06 7.27
C GLN A 132 -7.06 -3.29 8.54
N PRO A 133 -7.11 -3.87 9.76
CA PRO A 133 -6.59 -3.20 10.95
C PRO A 133 -5.11 -2.83 10.85
N ALA A 134 -4.31 -3.61 10.11
CA ALA A 134 -2.90 -3.32 9.85
C ALA A 134 -2.68 -2.24 8.77
N GLY A 135 -3.74 -1.69 8.18
CA GLY A 135 -3.66 -0.63 7.17
C GLY A 135 -3.44 -1.12 5.74
N TYR A 136 -3.76 -2.38 5.47
CA TYR A 136 -3.69 -2.97 4.13
C TYR A 136 -5.09 -3.28 3.59
N VAL A 137 -5.17 -3.63 2.33
CA VAL A 137 -6.41 -4.08 1.67
C VAL A 137 -6.49 -5.59 1.70
N ALA A 138 -7.57 -6.14 2.26
CA ALA A 138 -7.83 -7.57 2.26
C ALA A 138 -8.04 -8.09 0.83
N LEU A 139 -7.70 -9.35 0.60
CA LEU A 139 -7.91 -10.00 -0.68
C LEU A 139 -9.41 -10.21 -0.96
N THR A 140 -9.78 -10.17 -2.23
CA THR A 140 -11.11 -10.64 -2.66
C THR A 140 -11.20 -12.16 -2.56
N GLN A 141 -12.42 -12.70 -2.43
CA GLN A 141 -12.62 -14.14 -2.32
C GLN A 141 -12.02 -14.91 -3.50
N ASP A 142 -12.19 -14.40 -4.72
CA ASP A 142 -11.62 -15.02 -5.93
C ASP A 142 -10.09 -15.14 -5.86
N ARG A 143 -9.42 -14.12 -5.32
CA ARG A 143 -7.96 -14.14 -5.13
C ARG A 143 -7.52 -15.10 -4.02
N ILE A 144 -8.32 -15.21 -2.98
CA ILE A 144 -8.10 -16.20 -1.90
C ILE A 144 -8.22 -17.60 -2.46
N ASP A 145 -9.28 -17.89 -3.22
CA ASP A 145 -9.54 -19.21 -3.79
C ASP A 145 -8.45 -19.62 -4.80
N GLU A 146 -8.02 -18.68 -5.66
CA GLU A 146 -6.90 -18.88 -6.58
C GLU A 146 -5.61 -19.22 -5.84
N ALA A 147 -5.28 -18.46 -4.79
CA ALA A 147 -4.07 -18.66 -4.01
C ALA A 147 -4.10 -19.97 -3.20
N LEU A 148 -5.25 -20.32 -2.63
CA LEU A 148 -5.42 -21.60 -1.91
C LEU A 148 -5.28 -22.80 -2.86
N ALA A 149 -5.85 -22.71 -4.07
CA ALA A 149 -5.73 -23.77 -5.08
C ALA A 149 -4.29 -24.01 -5.52
N ALA A 150 -3.44 -22.99 -5.46
CA ALA A 150 -2.02 -23.11 -5.82
C ALA A 150 -1.15 -23.74 -4.72
N LEU A 151 -1.67 -23.94 -3.50
CA LEU A 151 -0.91 -24.51 -2.39
C LEU A 151 -0.89 -26.05 -2.45
N PRO A 152 0.22 -26.70 -2.08
CA PRO A 152 0.30 -28.16 -1.98
C PRO A 152 -0.78 -28.75 -1.07
N GLY A 153 -1.39 -29.85 -1.48
CA GLY A 153 -2.39 -30.57 -0.67
C GLY A 153 -3.81 -29.95 -0.71
N SER A 154 -4.07 -29.00 -1.58
CA SER A 154 -5.41 -28.52 -1.92
C SER A 154 -6.04 -29.52 -2.88
N LYS A 155 -6.69 -30.57 -2.39
CA LYS A 155 -7.57 -31.48 -3.14
C LYS A 155 -8.91 -31.58 -2.44
#